data_dbae9cd0615a9a665186bce9d24b2812
#
_entry.id   dbae9cd0615a9a665186bce9d24b2812
#
_cell.length_a   1.000
_cell.length_b   1.000
_cell.length_c   1.000
_cell.angle_alpha   90.00
_cell.angle_beta   90.00
_cell.angle_gamma   90.00
#
_symmetry.space_group_name_H-M   'P 1'
#
loop_
_entity.id
_entity.type
_entity.pdbx_description
1 polymer ?
#
loop_
_entity_poly.entity_id
_entity_poly.type
_entity_poly.pdbx_seq_one_letter_code
_entity_poly.pdbx_strand_id
1 'polypeptide(L)'
;MTLSELNSLIISDLTPALGQGEAKATARMLLEDDLHATPTTLFTRGDRVLEPETVARYRRFISRIAAGEPPQYVLGSARFMGMELKVTPATLIPRPETAELVDIITDRCKNRPDLRVLDIGTGSGCIALALSRALPFADVEGIDISAEAIAVASENAIKLGDLIFRDFQFSRHIPGPTVCIIIFHVFL
;
A
#
# COMPACT_ATOMS: atom_id res chain seq x y z
N MET A 1 2.01 21.78 -20.63
CA MET A 1 2.76 20.51 -20.56
C MET A 1 1.81 19.39 -20.87
N THR A 2 2.15 18.52 -21.79
CA THR A 2 1.37 17.33 -22.13
C THR A 2 1.70 16.17 -21.19
N LEU A 3 0.90 15.11 -21.24
CA LEU A 3 1.12 13.90 -20.46
C LEU A 3 2.45 13.20 -20.84
N SER A 4 2.79 13.16 -22.14
CA SER A 4 4.07 12.62 -22.62
C SER A 4 5.26 13.47 -22.18
N GLU A 5 5.12 14.80 -22.20
CA GLU A 5 6.16 15.69 -21.68
C GLU A 5 6.36 15.52 -20.18
N LEU A 6 5.28 15.33 -19.41
CA LEU A 6 5.38 15.05 -17.97
C LEU A 6 6.09 13.73 -17.71
N ASN A 7 5.75 12.65 -18.45
CA ASN A 7 6.43 11.37 -18.32
C ASN A 7 7.94 11.50 -18.60
N SER A 8 8.30 12.23 -19.66
CA SER A 8 9.71 12.46 -20.00
C SER A 8 10.44 13.28 -18.94
N LEU A 9 9.77 14.29 -18.36
CA LEU A 9 10.31 15.12 -17.28
C LEU A 9 10.59 14.27 -16.02
N ILE A 10 9.63 13.43 -15.60
CA ILE A 10 9.83 12.56 -14.43
C ILE A 10 11.05 11.67 -14.62
N ILE A 11 11.16 11.01 -15.79
CA ILE A 11 12.27 10.11 -16.08
C ILE A 11 13.60 10.87 -16.09
N SER A 12 13.67 12.02 -16.78
CA SER A 12 14.92 12.79 -16.89
C SER A 12 15.41 13.29 -15.54
N ASP A 13 14.50 13.83 -14.73
CA ASP A 13 14.86 14.46 -13.46
C ASP A 13 15.15 13.46 -12.35
N LEU A 14 14.55 12.23 -12.39
CA LEU A 14 14.82 11.18 -11.43
C LEU A 14 16.00 10.27 -11.83
N THR A 15 16.40 10.22 -13.10
CA THR A 15 17.50 9.37 -13.55
C THR A 15 18.82 9.60 -12.80
N PRO A 16 19.23 10.83 -12.46
CA PRO A 16 20.47 11.05 -11.71
C PRO A 16 20.45 10.44 -10.30
N ALA A 17 19.29 10.38 -9.65
CA ALA A 17 19.14 9.88 -8.28
C ALA A 17 18.88 8.36 -8.24
N LEU A 18 18.04 7.83 -9.16
CA LEU A 18 17.55 6.47 -9.11
C LEU A 18 18.19 5.54 -10.15
N GLY A 19 18.82 6.10 -11.18
CA GLY A 19 19.18 5.36 -12.39
C GLY A 19 18.00 5.19 -13.37
N GLN A 20 18.29 4.93 -14.63
CA GLN A 20 17.30 4.96 -15.72
C GLN A 20 16.16 3.93 -15.55
N GLY A 21 16.48 2.73 -15.06
CA GLY A 21 15.49 1.65 -14.89
C GLY A 21 14.44 2.01 -13.84
N GLU A 22 14.89 2.41 -12.66
CA GLU A 22 14.03 2.76 -11.54
C GLU A 22 13.27 4.08 -11.80
N ALA A 23 13.88 5.07 -12.44
CA ALA A 23 13.21 6.29 -12.84
C ALA A 23 12.03 6.03 -13.79
N LYS A 24 12.17 5.10 -14.76
CA LYS A 24 11.08 4.68 -15.63
C LYS A 24 9.96 3.95 -14.87
N ALA A 25 10.32 3.04 -13.96
CA ALA A 25 9.36 2.32 -13.13
C ALA A 25 8.58 3.29 -12.21
N THR A 26 9.28 4.23 -11.59
CA THR A 26 8.69 5.29 -10.77
C THR A 26 7.76 6.19 -11.58
N ALA A 27 8.17 6.65 -12.76
CA ALA A 27 7.32 7.47 -13.63
C ALA A 27 6.03 6.73 -13.99
N ARG A 28 6.14 5.45 -14.38
CA ARG A 28 4.98 4.61 -14.67
C ARG A 28 4.04 4.49 -13.46
N MET A 29 4.57 4.16 -12.29
CA MET A 29 3.78 4.03 -11.07
C MET A 29 3.05 5.34 -10.73
N LEU A 30 3.76 6.48 -10.74
CA LEU A 30 3.18 7.78 -10.44
C LEU A 30 2.02 8.12 -11.39
N LEU A 31 2.20 7.87 -12.69
CA LEU A 31 1.18 8.19 -13.69
C LEU A 31 -0.01 7.22 -13.65
N GLU A 32 0.23 5.93 -13.41
CA GLU A 32 -0.83 4.93 -13.30
C GLU A 32 -1.65 5.11 -12.02
N ASP A 33 -1.01 5.38 -10.89
CA ASP A 33 -1.68 5.41 -9.59
C ASP A 33 -2.39 6.76 -9.34
N ASP A 34 -1.82 7.87 -9.78
CA ASP A 34 -2.39 9.20 -9.53
C ASP A 34 -3.27 9.73 -10.68
N LEU A 35 -2.85 9.53 -11.93
CA LEU A 35 -3.57 10.04 -13.13
C LEU A 35 -4.34 8.95 -13.88
N HIS A 36 -4.28 7.69 -13.44
CA HIS A 36 -4.83 6.53 -14.14
C HIS A 36 -4.33 6.42 -15.60
N ALA A 37 -3.10 6.93 -15.83
CA ALA A 37 -2.48 6.98 -17.14
C ALA A 37 -1.59 5.76 -17.37
N THR A 38 -2.16 4.71 -17.94
CA THR A 38 -1.45 3.47 -18.33
C THR A 38 -0.51 3.72 -19.52
N PRO A 39 0.41 2.79 -19.85
CA PRO A 39 1.22 2.87 -21.08
C PRO A 39 0.37 3.02 -22.35
N THR A 40 -0.81 2.38 -22.41
CA THR A 40 -1.74 2.55 -23.49
C THR A 40 -2.30 3.99 -23.54
N THR A 41 -2.60 4.58 -22.40
CA THR A 41 -3.04 5.98 -22.31
C THR A 41 -1.94 6.93 -22.77
N LEU A 42 -0.69 6.69 -22.37
CA LEU A 42 0.46 7.48 -22.84
C LEU A 42 0.62 7.40 -24.36
N PHE A 43 0.43 6.22 -24.94
CA PHE A 43 0.53 6.04 -26.39
C PHE A 43 -0.63 6.70 -27.15
N THR A 44 -1.87 6.58 -26.66
CA THR A 44 -3.08 7.01 -27.40
C THR A 44 -3.48 8.46 -27.09
N ARG A 45 -3.12 9.00 -25.94
CA ARG A 45 -3.52 10.32 -25.42
C ARG A 45 -2.36 11.10 -24.79
N GLY A 46 -1.13 10.81 -25.21
CA GLY A 46 0.07 11.47 -24.67
C GLY A 46 0.14 12.97 -24.94
N ASP A 47 -0.60 13.45 -25.93
CA ASP A 47 -0.78 14.85 -26.29
C ASP A 47 -1.76 15.61 -25.37
N ARG A 48 -2.50 14.91 -24.48
CA ARG A 48 -3.41 15.53 -23.52
C ARG A 48 -2.67 16.58 -22.69
N VAL A 49 -3.15 17.82 -22.75
CA VAL A 49 -2.63 18.92 -21.92
C VAL A 49 -3.09 18.76 -20.48
N LEU A 50 -2.16 18.91 -19.56
CA LEU A 50 -2.39 18.81 -18.12
C LEU A 50 -2.61 20.20 -17.52
N GLU A 51 -3.44 20.25 -16.48
CA GLU A 51 -3.68 21.46 -15.72
C GLU A 51 -2.40 21.93 -15.01
N PRO A 52 -2.15 23.26 -14.94
CA PRO A 52 -0.96 23.81 -14.30
C PRO A 52 -0.73 23.32 -12.88
N GLU A 53 -1.79 23.12 -12.11
CA GLU A 53 -1.73 22.59 -10.73
C GLU A 53 -1.21 21.15 -10.69
N THR A 54 -1.63 20.31 -11.63
CA THR A 54 -1.11 18.94 -11.76
C THR A 54 0.39 18.97 -12.03
N VAL A 55 0.83 19.80 -12.98
CA VAL A 55 2.25 19.93 -13.30
C VAL A 55 3.05 20.42 -12.08
N ALA A 56 2.55 21.40 -11.35
CA ALA A 56 3.20 21.91 -10.15
C ALA A 56 3.28 20.85 -9.05
N ARG A 57 2.23 20.03 -8.88
CA ARG A 57 2.21 18.90 -7.95
C ARG A 57 3.29 17.86 -8.30
N TYR A 58 3.39 17.48 -9.55
CA TYR A 58 4.41 16.53 -10.02
C TYR A 58 5.83 17.05 -9.85
N ARG A 59 6.07 18.33 -10.05
CA ARG A 59 7.38 18.93 -9.76
C ARG A 59 7.75 18.77 -8.27
N ARG A 60 6.80 18.95 -7.36
CA ARG A 60 7.02 18.67 -5.92
C ARG A 60 7.29 17.19 -5.66
N PHE A 61 6.54 16.27 -6.32
CA PHE A 61 6.78 14.83 -6.21
C PHE A 61 8.21 14.48 -6.64
N ILE A 62 8.62 14.93 -7.82
CA ILE A 62 9.98 14.70 -8.35
C ILE A 62 11.03 15.20 -7.36
N SER A 63 10.87 16.41 -6.82
CA SER A 63 11.83 16.98 -5.86
C SER A 63 11.96 16.13 -4.58
N ARG A 64 10.84 15.65 -4.03
CA ARG A 64 10.83 14.78 -2.83
C ARG A 64 11.49 13.42 -3.11
N ILE A 65 11.15 12.81 -4.23
CA ILE A 65 11.72 11.50 -4.62
C ILE A 65 13.22 11.62 -4.91
N ALA A 66 13.65 12.67 -5.61
CA ALA A 66 15.07 12.95 -5.86
C ALA A 66 15.86 13.18 -4.56
N ALA A 67 15.20 13.64 -3.50
CA ALA A 67 15.77 13.78 -2.16
C ALA A 67 15.79 12.46 -1.35
N GLY A 68 15.35 11.33 -1.95
CA GLY A 68 15.39 9.99 -1.35
C GLY A 68 14.10 9.57 -0.66
N GLU A 69 13.00 10.33 -0.79
CA GLU A 69 11.72 9.90 -0.22
C GLU A 69 11.10 8.81 -1.11
N PRO A 70 10.60 7.68 -0.53
CA PRO A 70 9.93 6.65 -1.30
C PRO A 70 8.72 7.17 -2.08
N PRO A 71 8.59 6.82 -3.37
CA PRO A 71 7.49 7.31 -4.20
C PRO A 71 6.10 7.03 -3.63
N GLN A 72 5.91 5.90 -2.93
CA GLN A 72 4.64 5.54 -2.29
C GLN A 72 4.27 6.50 -1.15
N TYR A 73 5.24 6.98 -0.38
CA TYR A 73 4.97 8.01 0.64
C TYR A 73 4.68 9.37 0.03
N VAL A 74 5.31 9.67 -1.12
CA VAL A 74 5.03 10.89 -1.87
C VAL A 74 3.60 10.90 -2.41
N LEU A 75 3.12 9.75 -2.91
CA LEU A 75 1.73 9.53 -3.35
C LEU A 75 0.75 9.43 -2.17
N GLY A 76 1.22 8.92 -1.02
CA GLY A 76 0.37 8.57 0.11
C GLY A 76 -0.38 7.25 -0.07
N SER A 77 -0.05 6.46 -1.10
CA SER A 77 -0.70 5.18 -1.37
C SER A 77 0.28 4.13 -1.91
N ALA A 78 -0.08 2.85 -1.71
CA ALA A 78 0.62 1.70 -2.26
C ALA A 78 -0.38 0.63 -2.69
N ARG A 79 -0.08 -0.10 -3.76
CA ARG A 79 -0.89 -1.25 -4.19
C ARG A 79 -0.41 -2.53 -3.51
N PHE A 80 -1.37 -3.32 -3.02
CA PHE A 80 -1.11 -4.62 -2.42
C PHE A 80 -2.27 -5.58 -2.70
N MET A 81 -2.02 -6.71 -3.35
CA MET A 81 -3.02 -7.75 -3.67
C MET A 81 -4.35 -7.19 -4.22
N GLY A 82 -4.26 -6.28 -5.18
CA GLY A 82 -5.43 -5.63 -5.80
C GLY A 82 -6.10 -4.54 -4.95
N MET A 83 -5.59 -4.28 -3.76
CA MET A 83 -6.03 -3.17 -2.89
C MET A 83 -5.15 -1.94 -3.10
N GLU A 84 -5.75 -0.76 -3.05
CA GLU A 84 -5.03 0.51 -2.93
C GLU A 84 -5.11 0.98 -1.48
N LEU A 85 -3.98 0.90 -0.79
CA LEU A 85 -3.84 1.19 0.63
C LEU A 85 -3.20 2.57 0.83
N LYS A 86 -3.71 3.34 1.77
CA LYS A 86 -3.01 4.52 2.31
C LYS A 86 -1.74 4.05 3.01
N VAL A 87 -0.64 4.76 2.77
CA VAL A 87 0.63 4.57 3.46
C VAL A 87 1.20 5.92 3.87
N THR A 88 1.88 5.95 5.00
CA THR A 88 2.58 7.12 5.54
C THR A 88 3.92 6.68 6.12
N PRO A 89 4.83 7.60 6.46
CA PRO A 89 6.07 7.23 7.16
C PRO A 89 5.87 6.48 8.49
N ALA A 90 4.65 6.46 9.04
CA ALA A 90 4.32 5.67 10.22
C ALA A 90 4.07 4.18 9.91
N THR A 91 3.99 3.79 8.64
CA THR A 91 3.70 2.41 8.22
C THR A 91 4.74 1.92 7.21
N LEU A 92 5.10 0.64 7.28
CA LEU A 92 5.93 0.04 6.24
C LEU A 92 5.15 -0.02 4.92
N ILE A 93 5.84 0.32 3.82
CA ILE A 93 5.30 0.12 2.46
C ILE A 93 5.16 -1.39 2.22
N PRO A 94 3.97 -1.90 1.89
CA PRO A 94 3.76 -3.32 1.61
C PRO A 94 4.73 -3.84 0.54
N ARG A 95 5.38 -4.97 0.82
CA ARG A 95 6.34 -5.59 -0.09
C ARG A 95 5.69 -6.72 -0.88
N PRO A 96 6.11 -6.97 -2.14
CA PRO A 96 5.58 -8.07 -2.95
C PRO A 96 5.70 -9.44 -2.28
N GLU A 97 6.79 -9.69 -1.56
CA GLU A 97 7.05 -10.95 -0.84
C GLU A 97 6.02 -11.20 0.27
N THR A 98 5.43 -10.13 0.81
CA THR A 98 4.36 -10.23 1.82
C THR A 98 3.08 -10.84 1.23
N ALA A 99 2.84 -10.69 -0.06
CA ALA A 99 1.70 -11.32 -0.73
C ALA A 99 1.82 -12.86 -0.74
N GLU A 100 3.04 -13.40 -0.93
CA GLU A 100 3.27 -14.85 -0.87
C GLU A 100 2.91 -15.42 0.50
N LEU A 101 3.19 -14.68 1.58
CA LEU A 101 2.81 -15.09 2.93
C LEU A 101 1.28 -15.15 3.07
N VAL A 102 0.56 -14.17 2.56
CA VAL A 102 -0.92 -14.17 2.57
C VAL A 102 -1.47 -15.36 1.79
N ASP A 103 -0.92 -15.67 0.62
CA ASP A 103 -1.33 -16.82 -0.19
C ASP A 103 -1.11 -18.13 0.55
N ILE A 104 0.06 -18.34 1.19
CA ILE A 104 0.37 -19.52 1.98
C ILE A 104 -0.61 -19.70 3.14
N ILE A 105 -0.92 -18.62 3.88
CA ILE A 105 -1.87 -18.64 5.00
C ILE A 105 -3.26 -18.98 4.49
N THR A 106 -3.70 -18.33 3.42
CA THR A 106 -5.01 -18.55 2.81
C THR A 106 -5.18 -20.02 2.40
N ASP A 107 -4.19 -20.58 1.70
CA ASP A 107 -4.25 -21.99 1.25
C ASP A 107 -4.31 -22.98 2.40
N ARG A 108 -3.62 -22.72 3.49
CA ARG A 108 -3.63 -23.61 4.68
C ARG A 108 -4.89 -23.47 5.52
N CYS A 109 -5.57 -22.35 5.43
CA CYS A 109 -6.64 -21.99 6.36
C CYS A 109 -8.05 -21.91 5.73
N LYS A 110 -8.18 -21.89 4.41
CA LYS A 110 -9.45 -21.71 3.67
C LYS A 110 -10.60 -22.64 4.05
N ASN A 111 -10.28 -23.80 4.65
CA ASN A 111 -11.28 -24.81 5.05
C ASN A 111 -11.45 -24.90 6.58
N ARG A 112 -10.99 -23.92 7.34
CA ARG A 112 -11.10 -23.92 8.80
C ARG A 112 -12.27 -23.04 9.22
N PRO A 113 -13.33 -23.59 9.77
CA PRO A 113 -14.36 -22.79 10.42
C PRO A 113 -13.79 -22.17 11.70
N ASP A 114 -14.34 -21.05 12.11
CA ASP A 114 -14.02 -20.33 13.36
C ASP A 114 -12.53 -19.96 13.52
N LEU A 115 -11.86 -19.68 12.37
CA LEU A 115 -10.48 -19.24 12.38
C LEU A 115 -10.37 -17.83 12.97
N ARG A 116 -9.44 -17.64 13.90
CA ARG A 116 -9.03 -16.32 14.38
C ARG A 116 -7.60 -16.03 13.95
N VAL A 117 -7.39 -14.86 13.39
CA VAL A 117 -6.09 -14.38 12.90
C VAL A 117 -5.73 -13.11 13.64
N LEU A 118 -4.51 -13.06 14.17
CA LEU A 118 -3.95 -11.85 14.77
C LEU A 118 -2.70 -11.43 14.01
N ASP A 119 -2.74 -10.22 13.42
CA ASP A 119 -1.63 -9.57 12.73
C ASP A 119 -0.94 -8.61 13.68
N ILE A 120 0.27 -8.95 14.15
CA ILE A 120 1.04 -8.14 15.11
C ILE A 120 2.04 -7.27 14.38
N GLY A 121 1.99 -5.97 14.60
CA GLY A 121 2.73 -4.98 13.82
C GLY A 121 2.06 -4.72 12.47
N THR A 122 0.74 -4.57 12.48
CA THR A 122 -0.09 -4.54 11.27
C THR A 122 0.25 -3.42 10.29
N GLY A 123 0.91 -2.34 10.77
CA GLY A 123 1.32 -1.20 9.94
C GLY A 123 0.15 -0.58 9.18
N SER A 124 0.16 -0.68 7.85
CA SER A 124 -0.93 -0.21 6.99
C SER A 124 -2.18 -1.10 7.02
N GLY A 125 -2.14 -2.23 7.71
CA GLY A 125 -3.20 -3.24 7.72
C GLY A 125 -3.17 -4.19 6.51
N CYS A 126 -2.13 -4.16 5.70
CA CYS A 126 -2.11 -4.84 4.40
C CYS A 126 -2.33 -6.35 4.50
N ILE A 127 -1.73 -7.04 5.49
CA ILE A 127 -1.89 -8.49 5.71
C ILE A 127 -3.28 -8.77 6.27
N ALA A 128 -3.66 -8.09 7.35
CA ALA A 128 -4.96 -8.29 8.00
C ALA A 128 -6.12 -8.10 7.00
N LEU A 129 -6.08 -7.02 6.21
CA LEU A 129 -7.10 -6.72 5.20
C LEU A 129 -7.11 -7.75 4.06
N ALA A 130 -5.94 -8.20 3.59
CA ALA A 130 -5.86 -9.23 2.56
C ALA A 130 -6.42 -10.58 3.07
N LEU A 131 -6.08 -10.98 4.30
CA LEU A 131 -6.57 -12.21 4.91
C LEU A 131 -8.07 -12.15 5.19
N SER A 132 -8.60 -11.03 5.65
CA SER A 132 -10.04 -10.85 5.83
C SER A 132 -10.82 -11.07 4.54
N ARG A 133 -10.32 -10.53 3.43
CA ARG A 133 -10.95 -10.70 2.11
C ARG A 133 -10.82 -12.13 1.57
N ALA A 134 -9.68 -12.78 1.82
CA ALA A 134 -9.42 -14.14 1.36
C ALA A 134 -10.11 -15.21 2.22
N LEU A 135 -10.38 -14.92 3.49
CA LEU A 135 -10.94 -15.83 4.49
C LEU A 135 -12.22 -15.24 5.11
N PRO A 136 -13.35 -15.20 4.39
CA PRO A 136 -14.54 -14.43 4.78
C PRO A 136 -15.23 -14.93 6.06
N PHE A 137 -14.87 -16.11 6.56
CA PHE A 137 -15.38 -16.68 7.82
C PHE A 137 -14.39 -16.57 8.97
N ALA A 138 -13.20 -15.99 8.73
CA ALA A 138 -12.21 -15.77 9.77
C ALA A 138 -12.49 -14.48 10.55
N ASP A 139 -12.23 -14.50 11.84
CA ASP A 139 -12.16 -13.31 12.68
C ASP A 139 -10.71 -12.79 12.62
N VAL A 140 -10.49 -11.71 11.87
CA VAL A 140 -9.16 -11.14 11.65
C VAL A 140 -9.00 -9.86 12.45
N GLU A 141 -7.92 -9.79 13.20
CA GLU A 141 -7.59 -8.64 14.04
C GLU A 141 -6.14 -8.22 13.77
N GLY A 142 -5.86 -6.93 13.65
CA GLY A 142 -4.52 -6.39 13.49
C GLY A 142 -4.11 -5.53 14.69
N ILE A 143 -2.88 -5.59 15.22
CA ILE A 143 -2.36 -4.74 16.30
C ILE A 143 -1.04 -4.07 15.90
N ASP A 144 -0.83 -2.86 16.44
CA ASP A 144 0.43 -2.14 16.28
C ASP A 144 0.76 -1.35 17.54
N ILE A 145 2.04 -1.15 17.82
CA ILE A 145 2.49 -0.29 18.91
C ILE A 145 2.32 1.20 18.57
N SER A 146 2.30 1.53 17.28
CA SER A 146 2.12 2.89 16.78
C SER A 146 0.62 3.21 16.62
N ALA A 147 0.14 4.16 17.40
CA ALA A 147 -1.23 4.67 17.24
C ALA A 147 -1.46 5.31 15.85
N GLU A 148 -0.40 5.87 15.25
CA GLU A 148 -0.44 6.45 13.90
C GLU A 148 -0.60 5.35 12.84
N ALA A 149 0.09 4.21 13.00
CA ALA A 149 -0.09 3.06 12.12
C ALA A 149 -1.52 2.51 12.21
N ILE A 150 -2.06 2.37 13.43
CA ILE A 150 -3.46 1.96 13.65
C ILE A 150 -4.44 2.90 12.97
N ALA A 151 -4.23 4.22 13.06
CA ALA A 151 -5.08 5.17 12.36
C ALA A 151 -5.08 4.94 10.84
N VAL A 152 -3.89 4.70 10.25
CA VAL A 152 -3.76 4.38 8.82
C VAL A 152 -4.45 3.07 8.46
N ALA A 153 -4.25 2.00 9.25
CA ALA A 153 -4.91 0.71 9.05
C ALA A 153 -6.44 0.82 9.12
N SER A 154 -6.94 1.58 10.08
CA SER A 154 -8.38 1.82 10.25
C SER A 154 -8.97 2.60 9.07
N GLU A 155 -8.28 3.63 8.57
CA GLU A 155 -8.72 4.34 7.36
C GLU A 155 -8.75 3.41 6.13
N ASN A 156 -7.76 2.54 5.99
CA ASN A 156 -7.72 1.54 4.91
C ASN A 156 -8.90 0.57 5.02
N ALA A 157 -9.22 0.09 6.21
CA ALA A 157 -10.36 -0.79 6.45
C ALA A 157 -11.67 -0.11 6.05
N ILE A 158 -11.91 1.12 6.51
CA ILE A 158 -13.10 1.89 6.16
C ILE A 158 -13.21 2.09 4.64
N LYS A 159 -12.09 2.48 3.98
CA LYS A 159 -12.04 2.67 2.52
C LYS A 159 -12.41 1.40 1.75
N LEU A 160 -12.04 0.24 2.27
CA LEU A 160 -12.28 -1.05 1.63
C LEU A 160 -13.61 -1.70 2.02
N GLY A 161 -14.38 -1.08 2.94
CA GLY A 161 -15.65 -1.61 3.45
C GLY A 161 -15.49 -2.77 4.43
N ASP A 162 -14.30 -2.95 4.97
CA ASP A 162 -13.97 -3.99 5.94
C ASP A 162 -14.09 -3.40 7.36
N LEU A 163 -14.98 -3.93 8.20
CA LEU A 163 -15.25 -3.45 9.57
C LEU A 163 -14.37 -4.13 10.63
N ILE A 164 -13.12 -4.46 10.33
CA ILE A 164 -12.30 -5.42 11.07
C ILE A 164 -11.49 -4.79 12.20
N PHE A 165 -11.36 -3.49 12.25
CA PHE A 165 -10.56 -2.84 13.29
C PHE A 165 -11.45 -2.35 14.43
N ARG A 166 -11.35 -3.06 15.55
CA ARG A 166 -11.80 -2.56 16.85
C ARG A 166 -10.65 -1.78 17.47
N ASP A 167 -10.97 -0.71 18.21
CA ASP A 167 -9.98 0.08 18.93
C ASP A 167 -8.95 -0.80 19.64
N PHE A 168 -7.67 -0.58 19.30
CA PHE A 168 -6.56 -1.35 19.85
C PHE A 168 -6.27 -0.93 21.28
N GLN A 169 -6.89 -1.61 22.21
CA GLN A 169 -6.33 -1.79 23.55
C GLN A 169 -5.73 -3.18 23.62
N PHE A 170 -4.46 -3.27 24.04
CA PHE A 170 -3.78 -4.50 24.31
C PHE A 170 -4.63 -5.38 25.26
N SER A 171 -5.51 -6.17 24.68
CA SER A 171 -6.34 -7.10 25.44
C SER A 171 -5.48 -8.28 25.86
N ARG A 172 -5.23 -8.39 27.17
CA ARG A 172 -4.51 -9.51 27.80
C ARG A 172 -5.25 -10.84 27.70
N HIS A 173 -6.37 -10.91 26.98
CA HIS A 173 -7.23 -12.08 26.98
C HIS A 173 -7.59 -12.46 25.54
N ILE A 174 -6.95 -13.52 25.02
CA ILE A 174 -7.37 -14.23 23.81
C ILE A 174 -8.29 -15.36 24.28
N PRO A 175 -9.62 -15.22 24.22
CA PRO A 175 -10.51 -16.26 24.73
C PRO A 175 -10.75 -17.35 23.67
N GLY A 176 -10.64 -18.62 24.08
CA GLY A 176 -11.11 -19.79 23.35
C GLY A 176 -10.05 -20.60 22.60
N PRO A 177 -10.41 -21.79 22.09
CA PRO A 177 -9.53 -22.64 21.30
C PRO A 177 -9.35 -22.01 19.92
N THR A 178 -8.26 -21.30 19.76
CA THR A 178 -7.99 -20.47 18.57
C THR A 178 -6.72 -20.97 17.92
N VAL A 179 -6.77 -21.20 16.60
CA VAL A 179 -5.54 -21.25 15.81
C VAL A 179 -5.13 -19.80 15.57
N CYS A 180 -4.28 -19.29 16.44
CA CYS A 180 -3.74 -17.95 16.31
C CYS A 180 -2.60 -18.00 15.29
N ILE A 181 -2.75 -17.32 14.15
CA ILE A 181 -1.65 -17.06 13.23
C ILE A 181 -1.08 -15.71 13.64
N ILE A 182 0.11 -15.74 14.24
CA ILE A 182 0.80 -14.54 14.68
C ILE A 182 1.79 -14.17 13.57
N ILE A 183 1.60 -13.00 12.98
CA ILE A 183 2.50 -12.47 11.97
C ILE A 183 3.27 -11.32 12.63
N PHE A 184 4.58 -11.49 12.77
CA PHE A 184 5.45 -10.43 13.28
C PHE A 184 5.99 -9.61 12.10
N HIS A 185 5.62 -8.35 12.01
CA HIS A 185 6.41 -7.38 11.27
C HIS A 185 7.45 -6.78 12.23
N VAL A 186 8.66 -7.31 12.16
CA VAL A 186 9.80 -6.70 12.88
C VAL A 186 10.34 -5.58 12.01
N PHE A 187 10.20 -4.35 12.46
CA PHE A 187 10.99 -3.24 11.93
C PHE A 187 12.46 -3.49 12.29
N LEU A 188 13.30 -3.73 11.28
CA LEU A 188 14.74 -3.54 11.32
C LEU A 188 15.06 -2.26 10.57
#